data_291e8dfb89a235fbb2cf86bc25632348
#
_entry.id   291e8dfb89a235fbb2cf86bc25632348
#
_cell.length_a   1.000
_cell.length_b   1.000
_cell.length_c   1.000
_cell.angle_alpha   90.00
_cell.angle_beta   90.00
_cell.angle_gamma   90.00
#
_symmetry.space_group_name_H-M   'P 1'
#
loop_
_entity.id
_entity.type
_entity.pdbx_description
1 polymer ?
#
loop_
_entity_poly.entity_id
_entity_poly.type
_entity_poly.pdbx_seq_one_letter_code
_entity_poly.pdbx_strand_id
1 'polypeptide(L)'
;VALPASAAPAEAQAPAAEGLRGLPFKRRNRLPFEAIASGRADTIRVPAGYKATPFIPWGTPISGSYPGFLDDASNSAQDQAEQIGMHHDGMHFFPIDAQFGFGGGHISNHGLLVLNHEYIDAPLLHTNGPTVVDGKRTVADEVRKEINAHGVSVVEIRRNVRGEWNVVPSQRNRRITAATPMRIAGPARGHELLRTRHSPDGTRTRGTHNNCSNGFTPWGTYLTCEENWVGYFSTQDSELPRELTRYGIRNTSRFGWETLAGDEFERFDATRKGKQAQDDYRNEPNNFGWIVEIDPFDPQSVPVKRTALGRFAHEGLVFAPVKPGRQVVCYSGDDSQNEYIYKYVSRDKFRPGRSNARLLDEGTLYVARFNADGSGQWLPLDIADGNFRAACRKAGVSFADQGEVLINTRLAADVLGATKMDRPEWGAVNPDNGDVYFTLTNNTSRTVADAANPRVKNAYGHIIRWRERSRDYAGQRFTWDLFMLAGPGEDSRGPDGKPLNQDNILASPDGLWFDPEGRLWIQTDMSGSQLSSGPFGNNQMLVADPRTGELKRFLTGPLGCEVTGIAATPDFRTLFINIQHPGEGSTADNLLSTWPDGPGRRPRSATVVITREDGRRLL
;
A
#
# COMPACT_ATOMS: atom_id res chain seq x y z
N VAL A 1 -36.37 4.62 -45.49
CA VAL A 1 -35.84 5.71 -44.64
C VAL A 1 -34.77 5.09 -43.78
N ALA A 2 -33.50 5.28 -44.17
CA ALA A 2 -32.33 4.78 -43.44
C ALA A 2 -32.06 5.71 -42.27
N LEU A 3 -31.88 5.15 -41.09
CA LEU A 3 -31.37 5.84 -39.89
C LEU A 3 -29.89 6.16 -40.09
N PRO A 4 -29.40 7.32 -39.66
CA PRO A 4 -27.99 7.65 -39.76
C PRO A 4 -27.19 6.84 -38.77
N ALA A 5 -26.00 6.34 -39.20
CA ALA A 5 -25.05 5.66 -38.38
C ALA A 5 -24.57 6.56 -37.22
N SER A 6 -24.66 6.04 -36.03
CA SER A 6 -24.11 6.66 -34.82
C SER A 6 -22.59 6.77 -34.99
N ALA A 7 -22.06 7.99 -34.98
CA ALA A 7 -20.65 8.24 -34.92
C ALA A 7 -20.07 7.64 -33.60
N ALA A 8 -19.01 6.88 -33.71
CA ALA A 8 -18.25 6.39 -32.56
C ALA A 8 -17.76 7.60 -31.73
N PRO A 9 -17.78 7.53 -30.39
CA PRO A 9 -17.24 8.59 -29.58
C PRO A 9 -15.76 8.77 -29.90
N ALA A 10 -15.33 10.02 -30.10
CA ALA A 10 -13.93 10.35 -30.32
C ALA A 10 -13.09 9.85 -29.15
N GLU A 11 -12.09 9.05 -29.44
CA GLU A 11 -11.08 8.65 -28.43
C GLU A 11 -10.49 9.92 -27.82
N ALA A 12 -10.55 10.03 -26.49
CA ALA A 12 -9.89 11.10 -25.77
C ALA A 12 -8.38 10.92 -25.92
N GLN A 13 -7.74 11.74 -26.75
CA GLN A 13 -6.28 11.73 -26.87
C GLN A 13 -5.68 12.24 -25.57
N ALA A 14 -4.78 11.46 -25.00
CA ALA A 14 -3.96 11.89 -23.86
C ALA A 14 -3.19 13.17 -24.25
N PRO A 15 -3.03 14.14 -23.33
CA PRO A 15 -2.25 15.33 -23.60
C PRO A 15 -0.85 14.97 -24.03
N ALA A 16 -0.33 15.65 -25.05
CA ALA A 16 1.00 15.41 -25.58
C ALA A 16 2.06 15.58 -24.48
N ALA A 17 2.99 14.65 -24.40
CA ALA A 17 4.04 14.56 -23.38
C ALA A 17 5.04 15.74 -23.35
N GLU A 18 4.80 16.80 -24.11
CA GLU A 18 5.72 17.93 -24.30
C GLU A 18 5.87 18.85 -23.07
N GLY A 19 4.88 18.91 -22.19
CA GLY A 19 4.87 19.85 -21.06
C GLY A 19 5.84 19.54 -19.92
N LEU A 20 6.31 18.28 -19.78
CA LEU A 20 7.21 17.86 -18.70
C LEU A 20 8.63 17.52 -19.17
N ARG A 21 8.87 17.57 -20.48
CA ARG A 21 10.21 17.39 -21.07
C ARG A 21 10.96 18.71 -21.05
N GLY A 22 11.74 18.99 -20.05
CA GLY A 22 12.45 20.25 -20.13
C GLY A 22 13.36 20.63 -18.99
N LEU A 23 14.32 19.76 -18.63
CA LEU A 23 15.52 20.17 -17.90
C LEU A 23 16.74 19.46 -18.50
N PRO A 24 17.91 20.14 -18.65
CA PRO A 24 19.12 19.52 -19.16
C PRO A 24 19.62 18.50 -18.12
N PHE A 25 19.62 17.24 -18.49
CA PHE A 25 20.11 16.15 -17.64
C PHE A 25 21.58 15.83 -17.94
N LYS A 26 22.32 15.43 -16.90
CA LYS A 26 23.60 14.74 -17.08
C LYS A 26 23.34 13.49 -17.92
N ARG A 27 24.11 13.28 -19.00
CA ARG A 27 24.06 12.03 -19.79
C ARG A 27 24.31 10.87 -18.83
N ARG A 28 23.35 9.94 -18.74
CA ARG A 28 23.55 8.65 -18.09
C ARG A 28 23.78 7.56 -19.13
N ASN A 29 24.53 6.57 -18.70
CA ASN A 29 24.66 5.31 -19.44
C ASN A 29 23.34 4.54 -19.34
N ARG A 30 23.16 3.57 -20.24
CA ARG A 30 22.05 2.61 -20.22
C ARG A 30 21.98 1.90 -18.86
N LEU A 31 20.80 1.34 -18.55
CA LEU A 31 20.64 0.46 -17.39
C LEU A 31 21.69 -0.66 -17.41
N PRO A 32 22.50 -0.83 -16.34
CA PRO A 32 23.72 -1.65 -16.37
C PRO A 32 23.46 -3.16 -16.17
N PHE A 33 22.34 -3.67 -16.68
CA PHE A 33 21.99 -5.08 -16.65
C PHE A 33 21.23 -5.45 -17.93
N GLU A 34 21.26 -6.74 -18.29
CA GLU A 34 20.44 -7.27 -19.36
C GLU A 34 19.05 -7.68 -18.83
N ALA A 35 18.00 -7.34 -19.59
CA ALA A 35 16.65 -7.74 -19.23
C ALA A 35 16.51 -9.25 -19.15
N ILE A 36 15.82 -9.76 -18.15
CA ILE A 36 15.48 -11.18 -18.09
C ILE A 36 14.14 -11.43 -18.80
N ALA A 37 14.01 -12.62 -19.39
CA ALA A 37 12.76 -13.06 -20.00
C ALA A 37 11.66 -13.23 -18.95
N SER A 38 10.40 -12.97 -19.33
CA SER A 38 9.24 -13.40 -18.55
C SER A 38 9.21 -14.94 -18.45
N GLY A 39 8.55 -15.47 -17.45
CA GLY A 39 8.47 -16.93 -17.26
C GLY A 39 7.54 -17.31 -16.11
N ARG A 40 7.26 -18.62 -15.99
CA ARG A 40 6.36 -19.20 -14.99
C ARG A 40 7.08 -20.24 -14.10
N ALA A 41 8.37 -20.06 -13.85
CA ALA A 41 9.11 -20.90 -12.92
C ALA A 41 8.73 -20.58 -11.47
N ASP A 42 8.64 -21.60 -10.62
CA ASP A 42 8.38 -21.45 -9.19
C ASP A 42 9.65 -21.06 -8.43
N THR A 43 10.22 -19.94 -8.80
CA THR A 43 11.44 -19.41 -8.19
C THR A 43 11.61 -17.93 -8.52
N ILE A 44 12.55 -17.29 -7.84
CA ILE A 44 12.98 -15.94 -8.18
C ILE A 44 14.09 -15.99 -9.21
N ARG A 45 13.99 -15.15 -10.23
CA ARG A 45 15.02 -14.94 -11.24
C ARG A 45 15.44 -13.48 -11.26
N VAL A 46 16.73 -13.24 -11.35
CA VAL A 46 17.37 -11.92 -11.48
C VAL A 46 18.42 -11.96 -12.58
N PRO A 47 18.90 -10.81 -13.09
CA PRO A 47 19.94 -10.79 -14.13
C PRO A 47 21.25 -11.43 -13.66
N ALA A 48 22.05 -11.88 -14.62
CA ALA A 48 23.42 -12.37 -14.34
C ALA A 48 24.23 -11.34 -13.54
N GLY A 49 24.99 -11.80 -12.55
CA GLY A 49 25.77 -10.96 -11.64
C GLY A 49 24.99 -10.45 -10.43
N TYR A 50 23.72 -10.84 -10.29
CA TYR A 50 22.89 -10.56 -9.11
C TYR A 50 22.52 -11.84 -8.39
N LYS A 51 22.32 -11.71 -7.07
CA LYS A 51 21.87 -12.78 -6.20
C LYS A 51 20.61 -12.35 -5.47
N ALA A 52 19.63 -13.25 -5.39
CA ALA A 52 18.39 -13.08 -4.64
C ALA A 52 18.26 -14.21 -3.60
N THR A 53 18.08 -13.87 -2.35
CA THR A 53 18.05 -14.83 -1.23
C THR A 53 16.80 -14.60 -0.37
N PRO A 54 15.94 -15.62 -0.17
CA PRO A 54 14.82 -15.52 0.77
C PRO A 54 15.29 -15.20 2.19
N PHE A 55 14.55 -14.36 2.88
CA PHE A 55 14.86 -13.88 4.22
C PHE A 55 13.58 -13.68 5.03
N ILE A 56 13.62 -14.02 6.31
CA ILE A 56 12.48 -13.88 7.25
C ILE A 56 11.10 -14.28 6.68
N PRO A 57 10.93 -15.51 6.18
CA PRO A 57 9.63 -15.98 5.74
C PRO A 57 8.61 -15.99 6.88
N TRP A 58 7.32 -16.01 6.53
CA TRP A 58 6.24 -16.21 7.50
C TRP A 58 6.58 -17.30 8.51
N GLY A 59 6.33 -17.02 9.79
CA GLY A 59 6.63 -17.94 10.89
C GLY A 59 8.05 -17.84 11.45
N THR A 60 8.93 -17.01 10.89
CA THR A 60 10.27 -16.76 11.49
C THR A 60 10.12 -16.13 12.87
N PRO A 61 10.71 -16.72 13.94
CA PRO A 61 10.63 -16.16 15.29
C PRO A 61 11.42 -14.88 15.42
N ILE A 62 10.86 -13.87 16.07
CA ILE A 62 11.50 -12.56 16.27
C ILE A 62 11.49 -12.07 17.72
N SER A 63 10.63 -12.61 18.57
CA SER A 63 10.47 -12.12 19.94
C SER A 63 9.97 -13.19 20.89
N GLY A 64 9.77 -12.84 22.16
CA GLY A 64 9.19 -13.69 23.19
C GLY A 64 10.01 -14.95 23.45
N SER A 65 9.39 -16.10 23.31
CA SER A 65 10.04 -17.42 23.46
C SER A 65 10.79 -17.87 22.21
N TYR A 66 10.76 -17.11 21.13
CA TYR A 66 11.32 -17.44 19.81
C TYR A 66 10.80 -18.78 19.27
N PRO A 67 9.50 -19.02 19.19
CA PRO A 67 8.93 -20.28 18.74
C PRO A 67 9.27 -20.54 17.26
N GLY A 68 9.85 -21.71 16.97
CA GLY A 68 10.17 -22.10 15.59
C GLY A 68 8.91 -22.32 14.74
N PHE A 69 9.03 -22.12 13.44
CA PHE A 69 7.99 -22.46 12.49
C PHE A 69 7.83 -24.00 12.39
N LEU A 70 6.60 -24.47 12.44
CA LEU A 70 6.25 -25.87 12.24
C LEU A 70 5.69 -26.07 10.84
N ASP A 71 6.27 -27.00 10.09
CA ASP A 71 5.96 -27.21 8.66
C ASP A 71 4.50 -27.58 8.37
N ASP A 72 3.83 -28.20 9.34
CA ASP A 72 2.40 -28.52 9.28
C ASP A 72 1.50 -27.35 9.68
N ALA A 73 2.06 -26.18 9.97
CA ALA A 73 1.37 -24.99 10.44
C ALA A 73 0.59 -25.19 11.76
N SER A 74 1.05 -26.11 12.62
CA SER A 74 0.42 -26.36 13.93
C SER A 74 0.82 -25.37 15.03
N ASN A 75 1.63 -24.34 14.73
CA ASN A 75 1.90 -23.26 15.66
C ASN A 75 0.61 -22.64 16.21
N SER A 76 0.63 -22.28 17.49
CA SER A 76 -0.48 -21.64 18.18
C SER A 76 -0.62 -20.14 17.82
N ALA A 77 -1.72 -19.53 18.25
CA ALA A 77 -1.89 -18.08 18.17
C ALA A 77 -0.80 -17.32 18.94
N GLN A 78 -0.37 -17.85 20.09
CA GLN A 78 0.71 -17.25 20.88
C GLN A 78 2.05 -17.30 20.13
N ASP A 79 2.34 -18.43 19.48
CA ASP A 79 3.55 -18.54 18.64
C ASP A 79 3.52 -17.50 17.53
N GLN A 80 2.39 -17.36 16.82
CA GLN A 80 2.23 -16.39 15.73
C GLN A 80 2.37 -14.93 16.20
N ALA A 81 2.01 -14.61 17.44
CA ALA A 81 2.25 -13.29 18.02
C ALA A 81 3.74 -12.95 18.22
N GLU A 82 4.61 -13.96 18.22
CA GLU A 82 6.05 -13.86 18.40
C GLU A 82 6.84 -14.13 17.10
N GLN A 83 6.12 -14.37 16.00
CA GLN A 83 6.67 -14.70 14.68
C GLN A 83 6.32 -13.63 13.64
N ILE A 84 7.11 -13.58 12.57
CA ILE A 84 6.79 -12.86 11.33
C ILE A 84 5.40 -13.28 10.84
N GLY A 85 4.58 -12.29 10.46
CA GLY A 85 3.23 -12.52 9.95
C GLY A 85 3.22 -13.08 8.53
N MET A 86 2.02 -13.24 7.99
CA MET A 86 1.79 -13.75 6.63
C MET A 86 1.65 -12.58 5.64
N HIS A 87 1.82 -12.85 4.34
CA HIS A 87 1.64 -11.85 3.26
C HIS A 87 2.45 -10.57 3.46
N HIS A 88 3.77 -10.71 3.37
CA HIS A 88 4.72 -9.60 3.38
C HIS A 88 4.39 -8.57 2.30
N ASP A 89 4.32 -7.30 2.66
CA ASP A 89 3.99 -6.21 1.75
C ASP A 89 4.92 -5.00 1.94
N GLY A 90 4.38 -3.79 2.00
CA GLY A 90 5.17 -2.58 2.18
C GLY A 90 6.19 -2.68 3.30
N MET A 91 7.36 -2.08 3.14
CA MET A 91 8.41 -2.09 4.14
C MET A 91 9.35 -0.90 4.02
N HIS A 92 10.11 -0.67 5.08
CA HIS A 92 11.20 0.30 5.09
C HIS A 92 12.36 -0.21 5.95
N PHE A 93 13.59 0.11 5.52
CA PHE A 93 14.80 -0.13 6.30
C PHE A 93 15.20 1.16 7.01
N PHE A 94 15.19 1.15 8.34
CA PHE A 94 15.67 2.25 9.18
C PHE A 94 17.10 1.92 9.66
N PRO A 95 18.12 2.61 9.13
CA PRO A 95 19.48 2.50 9.71
C PRO A 95 19.46 2.69 11.21
N ILE A 96 20.27 1.96 11.96
CA ILE A 96 20.22 2.01 13.43
C ILE A 96 20.57 3.40 13.97
N ASP A 97 21.30 4.21 13.23
CA ASP A 97 21.65 5.60 13.56
C ASP A 97 20.55 6.61 13.15
N ALA A 98 19.50 6.20 12.45
CA ALA A 98 18.39 7.09 12.05
C ALA A 98 17.62 7.67 13.25
N GLN A 99 17.66 7.01 14.41
CA GLN A 99 17.05 7.48 15.66
C GLN A 99 17.67 8.75 16.23
N PHE A 100 18.88 9.13 15.80
CA PHE A 100 19.63 10.25 16.36
C PHE A 100 19.58 11.53 15.56
N GLY A 101 18.87 11.54 14.41
CA GLY A 101 18.82 12.77 13.63
C GLY A 101 17.97 12.75 12.37
N PHE A 102 17.81 13.93 11.80
CA PHE A 102 17.18 14.13 10.50
C PHE A 102 18.15 13.68 9.39
N GLY A 103 17.61 13.01 8.36
CA GLY A 103 18.38 12.55 7.19
C GLY A 103 18.42 11.05 7.00
N GLY A 104 17.70 10.31 7.85
CA GLY A 104 17.44 8.87 7.65
C GLY A 104 18.56 7.92 8.05
N GLY A 105 19.68 8.41 8.62
CA GLY A 105 20.83 7.60 9.01
C GLY A 105 21.73 7.18 7.83
N HIS A 106 22.89 6.59 8.14
CA HIS A 106 23.91 6.22 7.15
C HIS A 106 24.42 4.78 7.28
N ILE A 107 24.15 4.10 8.40
CA ILE A 107 24.63 2.74 8.64
C ILE A 107 23.88 1.78 7.72
N SER A 108 24.65 1.04 6.91
CA SER A 108 24.10 0.17 5.86
C SER A 108 24.14 -1.32 6.18
N ASN A 109 24.71 -1.71 7.31
CA ASN A 109 24.86 -3.12 7.71
C ASN A 109 24.10 -3.46 8.99
N HIS A 110 23.35 -2.52 9.57
CA HIS A 110 22.60 -2.70 10.80
C HIS A 110 21.42 -1.72 10.85
N GLY A 111 20.23 -2.22 11.10
CA GLY A 111 19.03 -1.39 11.16
C GLY A 111 17.81 -2.15 11.62
N LEU A 112 16.67 -1.46 11.56
CA LEU A 112 15.36 -2.04 11.77
C LEU A 112 14.68 -2.19 10.41
N LEU A 113 14.29 -3.41 10.06
CA LEU A 113 13.39 -3.67 8.94
C LEU A 113 11.97 -3.68 9.48
N VAL A 114 11.14 -2.77 8.99
CA VAL A 114 9.73 -2.69 9.36
C VAL A 114 8.92 -3.08 8.14
N LEU A 115 8.01 -4.04 8.29
CA LEU A 115 7.27 -4.58 7.16
C LEU A 115 5.83 -4.92 7.53
N ASN A 116 4.95 -4.75 6.55
CA ASN A 116 3.54 -5.06 6.63
C ASN A 116 3.26 -6.54 6.42
N HIS A 117 2.14 -6.98 6.99
CA HIS A 117 1.49 -8.26 6.75
C HIS A 117 0.04 -7.98 6.39
N GLU A 118 -0.28 -8.01 5.10
CA GLU A 118 -1.53 -7.47 4.58
C GLU A 118 -2.74 -8.30 5.00
N TYR A 119 -2.79 -9.56 4.57
CA TYR A 119 -3.87 -10.49 4.89
C TYR A 119 -3.33 -11.91 5.07
N ILE A 120 -4.14 -12.93 4.92
CA ILE A 120 -3.75 -14.33 5.18
C ILE A 120 -4.32 -15.29 4.12
N ASP A 121 -3.60 -16.40 3.93
CA ASP A 121 -4.11 -17.61 3.32
C ASP A 121 -4.56 -18.56 4.44
N ALA A 122 -5.80 -18.42 4.90
CA ALA A 122 -6.33 -19.23 6.00
C ALA A 122 -6.18 -20.75 5.77
N PRO A 123 -6.37 -21.29 4.54
CA PRO A 123 -6.11 -22.71 4.27
C PRO A 123 -4.68 -23.17 4.55
N LEU A 124 -3.70 -22.30 4.42
CA LEU A 124 -2.28 -22.60 4.68
C LEU A 124 -1.84 -22.27 6.11
N LEU A 125 -2.52 -21.34 6.76
CA LEU A 125 -2.18 -20.88 8.11
C LEU A 125 -2.47 -21.92 9.18
N HIS A 126 -3.41 -22.84 8.92
CA HIS A 126 -3.81 -23.94 9.80
C HIS A 126 -3.47 -25.29 9.19
N THR A 127 -3.27 -26.32 10.02
CA THR A 127 -2.89 -27.66 9.56
C THR A 127 -3.85 -28.21 8.49
N ASN A 128 -5.15 -28.06 8.70
CA ASN A 128 -6.19 -28.54 7.78
C ASN A 128 -7.13 -27.42 7.33
N GLY A 129 -6.63 -26.17 7.30
CA GLY A 129 -7.45 -24.99 7.07
C GLY A 129 -8.31 -24.60 8.30
N PRO A 130 -9.09 -23.51 8.20
CA PRO A 130 -9.90 -23.02 9.31
C PRO A 130 -11.07 -23.97 9.62
N THR A 131 -11.37 -24.16 10.91
CA THR A 131 -12.51 -24.95 11.36
C THR A 131 -13.79 -24.12 11.27
N VAL A 132 -14.74 -24.60 10.46
CA VAL A 132 -16.05 -23.97 10.27
C VAL A 132 -17.14 -25.03 10.44
N VAL A 133 -18.10 -24.77 11.32
CA VAL A 133 -19.26 -25.64 11.57
C VAL A 133 -20.52 -24.79 11.38
N ASP A 134 -21.43 -25.25 10.51
CA ASP A 134 -22.68 -24.52 10.18
C ASP A 134 -22.45 -23.05 9.81
N GLY A 135 -21.38 -22.78 9.06
CA GLY A 135 -20.99 -21.44 8.60
C GLY A 135 -20.37 -20.54 9.68
N LYS A 136 -20.06 -21.08 10.85
CA LYS A 136 -19.48 -20.34 11.98
C LYS A 136 -18.10 -20.85 12.35
N ARG A 137 -17.24 -19.95 12.77
CA ARG A 137 -15.95 -20.26 13.39
C ARG A 137 -16.20 -20.82 14.78
N THR A 138 -15.45 -21.84 15.18
CA THR A 138 -15.66 -22.54 16.45
C THR A 138 -14.40 -22.66 17.31
N VAL A 139 -13.23 -22.39 16.74
CA VAL A 139 -11.94 -22.51 17.42
C VAL A 139 -11.30 -21.13 17.63
N ALA A 140 -11.33 -20.65 18.85
CA ALA A 140 -10.85 -19.30 19.18
C ALA A 140 -9.35 -19.13 18.90
N ASP A 141 -8.53 -20.14 19.16
CA ASP A 141 -7.08 -20.07 18.89
C ASP A 141 -6.77 -19.89 17.40
N GLU A 142 -7.54 -20.55 16.51
CA GLU A 142 -7.40 -20.32 15.06
C GLU A 142 -7.65 -18.87 14.67
N VAL A 143 -8.75 -18.27 15.16
CA VAL A 143 -9.08 -16.87 14.85
C VAL A 143 -8.04 -15.90 15.44
N ARG A 144 -7.57 -16.15 16.67
CA ARG A 144 -6.48 -15.35 17.24
C ARG A 144 -5.18 -15.48 16.46
N LYS A 145 -4.86 -16.69 15.94
CA LYS A 145 -3.71 -16.91 15.07
C LYS A 145 -3.84 -16.10 13.77
N GLU A 146 -5.01 -16.08 13.15
CA GLU A 146 -5.29 -15.27 11.97
C GLU A 146 -5.11 -13.77 12.26
N ILE A 147 -5.67 -13.28 13.36
CA ILE A 147 -5.48 -11.89 13.83
C ILE A 147 -4.00 -11.56 14.03
N ASN A 148 -3.23 -12.47 14.64
CA ASN A 148 -1.81 -12.30 14.93
C ASN A 148 -0.93 -12.43 13.68
N ALA A 149 -1.39 -13.03 12.59
CA ALA A 149 -0.67 -13.12 11.33
C ALA A 149 -0.72 -11.82 10.50
N HIS A 150 -1.60 -10.88 10.86
CA HIS A 150 -1.75 -9.56 10.23
C HIS A 150 -0.85 -8.49 10.88
N GLY A 151 -0.85 -7.32 10.27
CA GLY A 151 -0.32 -6.09 10.86
C GLY A 151 1.11 -5.76 10.43
N VAL A 152 1.98 -5.53 11.38
CA VAL A 152 3.36 -5.05 11.13
C VAL A 152 4.36 -5.80 11.99
N SER A 153 5.52 -6.13 11.42
CA SER A 153 6.71 -6.60 12.16
C SER A 153 7.77 -5.52 12.21
N VAL A 154 8.36 -5.31 13.38
CA VAL A 154 9.60 -4.53 13.55
C VAL A 154 10.70 -5.50 13.92
N VAL A 155 11.75 -5.58 13.10
CA VAL A 155 12.81 -6.58 13.22
C VAL A 155 14.18 -5.91 13.15
N GLU A 156 14.99 -6.06 14.18
CA GLU A 156 16.39 -5.66 14.13
C GLU A 156 17.19 -6.68 13.30
N ILE A 157 17.87 -6.19 12.27
CA ILE A 157 18.65 -7.01 11.35
C ILE A 157 20.07 -6.49 11.22
N ARG A 158 21.02 -7.42 11.04
CA ARG A 158 22.44 -7.08 10.85
C ARG A 158 23.07 -7.96 9.79
N ARG A 159 23.89 -7.35 8.93
CA ARG A 159 24.69 -8.04 7.93
C ARG A 159 26.03 -8.44 8.55
N ASN A 160 26.36 -9.72 8.48
CA ASN A 160 27.63 -10.25 8.97
C ASN A 160 28.79 -9.99 7.98
N VAL A 161 29.99 -10.39 8.34
CA VAL A 161 31.22 -10.21 7.53
C VAL A 161 31.19 -11.02 6.22
N ARG A 162 30.33 -12.03 6.12
CA ARG A 162 30.11 -12.82 4.90
C ARG A 162 29.08 -12.20 3.95
N GLY A 163 28.48 -11.09 4.35
CA GLY A 163 27.43 -10.41 3.58
C GLY A 163 26.02 -10.95 3.81
N GLU A 164 25.82 -11.86 4.76
CA GLU A 164 24.53 -12.46 5.06
C GLU A 164 23.78 -11.63 6.10
N TRP A 165 22.49 -11.39 5.85
CA TRP A 165 21.60 -10.73 6.80
C TRP A 165 21.01 -11.72 7.81
N ASN A 166 20.95 -11.31 9.06
CA ASN A 166 20.44 -12.12 10.17
C ASN A 166 19.54 -11.28 11.06
N VAL A 167 18.52 -11.92 11.63
CA VAL A 167 17.71 -11.36 12.71
C VAL A 167 18.59 -11.25 13.96
N VAL A 168 18.57 -10.09 14.60
CA VAL A 168 19.23 -9.86 15.88
C VAL A 168 18.21 -10.07 16.99
N PRO A 169 18.43 -10.98 17.96
CA PRO A 169 17.61 -11.03 19.17
C PRO A 169 17.69 -9.68 19.90
N SER A 170 16.55 -8.97 19.97
CA SER A 170 16.52 -7.59 20.43
C SER A 170 15.19 -7.27 21.09
N GLN A 171 15.22 -6.42 22.12
CA GLN A 171 13.99 -5.87 22.72
C GLN A 171 13.24 -4.89 21.81
N ARG A 172 13.86 -4.46 20.70
CA ARG A 172 13.20 -3.64 19.68
C ARG A 172 12.26 -4.45 18.78
N ASN A 173 12.48 -5.76 18.70
CA ASN A 173 11.65 -6.64 17.88
C ASN A 173 10.25 -6.71 18.46
N ARG A 174 9.23 -6.46 17.64
CA ARG A 174 7.85 -6.57 18.07
C ARG A 174 6.90 -6.84 16.92
N ARG A 175 5.75 -7.40 17.27
CA ARG A 175 4.59 -7.55 16.40
C ARG A 175 3.53 -6.52 16.78
N ILE A 176 2.99 -5.87 15.76
CA ILE A 176 1.78 -5.05 15.83
C ILE A 176 0.75 -5.79 15.00
N THR A 177 -0.39 -6.16 15.61
CA THR A 177 -1.36 -7.07 14.99
C THR A 177 -2.73 -6.42 14.85
N ALA A 178 -3.69 -7.18 14.33
CA ALA A 178 -5.08 -6.74 14.26
C ALA A 178 -5.77 -6.67 15.66
N ALA A 179 -5.04 -6.91 16.75
CA ALA A 179 -5.54 -6.76 18.13
C ALA A 179 -4.75 -5.77 18.98
N THR A 180 -3.66 -5.21 18.48
CA THR A 180 -2.79 -4.30 19.24
C THR A 180 -3.53 -3.00 19.62
N PRO A 181 -3.51 -2.57 20.91
CA PRO A 181 -4.10 -1.30 21.31
C PRO A 181 -3.48 -0.10 20.58
N MET A 182 -4.32 0.83 20.15
CA MET A 182 -3.92 2.03 19.40
C MET A 182 -4.65 3.27 19.88
N ARG A 183 -4.04 4.43 19.68
CA ARG A 183 -4.67 5.73 19.89
C ARG A 183 -5.19 6.29 18.57
N ILE A 184 -6.20 7.14 18.66
CA ILE A 184 -6.71 7.94 17.54
C ILE A 184 -6.26 9.37 17.75
N ALA A 185 -5.76 10.03 16.72
CA ALA A 185 -5.35 11.43 16.73
C ALA A 185 -5.89 12.16 15.49
N GLY A 186 -5.82 13.49 15.51
CA GLY A 186 -6.31 14.33 14.43
C GLY A 186 -7.79 14.73 14.60
N PRO A 187 -8.39 15.33 13.56
CA PRO A 187 -9.71 15.97 13.64
C PRO A 187 -10.87 15.04 14.01
N ALA A 188 -10.78 13.73 13.69
CA ALA A 188 -11.84 12.78 14.03
C ALA A 188 -11.73 12.20 15.44
N ARG A 189 -10.63 12.46 16.18
CA ARG A 189 -10.46 11.95 17.54
C ARG A 189 -11.62 12.39 18.43
N GLY A 190 -12.27 11.40 19.07
CA GLY A 190 -13.40 11.66 19.98
C GLY A 190 -14.74 11.90 19.28
N HIS A 191 -14.78 11.84 17.94
CA HIS A 191 -16.02 12.00 17.19
C HIS A 191 -17.03 10.89 17.54
N GLU A 192 -18.31 11.21 17.57
CA GLU A 192 -19.38 10.25 17.93
C GLU A 192 -19.40 9.02 17.02
N LEU A 193 -19.07 9.18 15.72
CA LEU A 193 -18.99 8.09 14.75
C LEU A 193 -17.78 7.15 14.96
N LEU A 194 -16.89 7.44 15.91
CA LEU A 194 -15.79 6.55 16.30
C LEU A 194 -16.02 5.86 17.65
N ARG A 195 -17.12 6.18 18.33
CA ARG A 195 -17.44 5.59 19.63
C ARG A 195 -17.93 4.16 19.49
N THR A 196 -17.39 3.30 20.34
CA THR A 196 -17.72 1.86 20.39
C THR A 196 -17.81 1.40 21.85
N ARG A 197 -18.24 0.16 22.07
CA ARG A 197 -18.19 -0.48 23.39
C ARG A 197 -16.77 -0.43 24.00
N HIS A 198 -15.75 -0.68 23.18
CA HIS A 198 -14.35 -0.65 23.61
C HIS A 198 -13.83 0.77 23.89
N SER A 199 -14.30 1.75 23.13
CA SER A 199 -13.89 3.15 23.22
C SER A 199 -15.11 4.07 23.30
N PRO A 200 -15.74 4.21 24.48
CA PRO A 200 -16.94 5.02 24.63
C PRO A 200 -16.73 6.50 24.34
N ASP A 201 -15.49 6.99 24.43
CA ASP A 201 -15.11 8.37 24.12
C ASP A 201 -14.57 8.57 22.69
N GLY A 202 -14.41 7.49 21.90
CA GLY A 202 -13.93 7.58 20.52
C GLY A 202 -12.47 7.98 20.36
N THR A 203 -11.60 7.72 21.36
CA THR A 203 -10.20 8.17 21.36
C THR A 203 -9.17 7.06 21.17
N ARG A 204 -9.60 5.82 21.19
CA ARG A 204 -8.76 4.63 21.06
C ARG A 204 -9.43 3.53 20.25
N THR A 205 -8.64 2.58 19.79
CA THR A 205 -9.11 1.43 19.01
C THR A 205 -8.16 0.24 19.20
N ARG A 206 -8.47 -0.88 18.58
CA ARG A 206 -7.64 -2.10 18.60
C ARG A 206 -7.31 -2.52 17.19
N GLY A 207 -6.02 -2.66 16.92
CA GLY A 207 -5.52 -3.33 15.74
C GLY A 207 -5.45 -2.51 14.48
N THR A 208 -4.70 -3.08 13.57
CA THR A 208 -4.58 -2.69 12.18
C THR A 208 -4.55 -3.94 11.32
N HIS A 209 -5.16 -3.92 10.17
CA HIS A 209 -5.23 -5.05 9.25
C HIS A 209 -5.37 -4.57 7.81
N ASN A 210 -5.15 -5.50 6.88
CA ASN A 210 -5.01 -5.22 5.46
C ASN A 210 -4.01 -4.10 5.20
N ASN A 211 -2.84 -4.26 5.81
CA ASN A 211 -1.74 -3.31 5.71
C ASN A 211 -0.97 -3.59 4.42
N CYS A 212 -1.30 -2.84 3.36
CA CYS A 212 -0.70 -3.01 2.04
C CYS A 212 0.64 -2.29 1.95
N SER A 213 0.72 -1.14 1.32
CA SER A 213 1.94 -0.38 1.24
C SER A 213 2.19 0.47 2.49
N ASN A 214 3.19 1.30 2.44
CA ASN A 214 3.66 2.09 3.56
C ASN A 214 4.15 3.47 3.14
N GLY A 215 4.47 4.26 4.13
CA GLY A 215 5.30 5.44 4.06
C GLY A 215 6.27 5.49 5.23
N PHE A 216 7.13 6.46 5.24
CA PHE A 216 8.00 6.77 6.38
C PHE A 216 8.18 8.28 6.49
N THR A 217 8.26 8.76 7.70
CA THR A 217 8.35 10.20 7.95
C THR A 217 9.79 10.68 7.95
N PRO A 218 10.02 11.98 7.67
CA PRO A 218 11.35 12.57 7.79
C PRO A 218 11.88 12.64 9.23
N TRP A 219 11.06 12.33 10.23
CA TRP A 219 11.46 12.24 11.63
C TRP A 219 11.64 10.81 12.13
N GLY A 220 11.66 9.82 11.23
CA GLY A 220 12.09 8.46 11.52
C GLY A 220 11.01 7.52 12.03
N THR A 221 9.74 7.76 11.72
CA THR A 221 8.65 6.83 12.03
C THR A 221 8.14 6.13 10.77
N TYR A 222 7.54 4.96 10.96
CA TYR A 222 6.90 4.15 9.93
C TYR A 222 5.41 4.45 9.85
N LEU A 223 4.87 4.48 8.64
CA LEU A 223 3.45 4.69 8.38
C LEU A 223 2.92 3.48 7.63
N THR A 224 2.05 2.71 8.28
CA THR A 224 1.36 1.60 7.61
C THR A 224 -0.01 2.03 7.11
N CYS A 225 -0.42 1.51 5.98
CA CYS A 225 -1.60 1.92 5.24
C CYS A 225 -2.68 0.83 5.31
N GLU A 226 -3.87 1.17 5.79
CA GLU A 226 -5.02 0.26 5.86
C GLU A 226 -5.81 0.35 4.54
N GLU A 227 -5.80 -0.73 3.77
CA GLU A 227 -6.38 -0.74 2.41
C GLU A 227 -7.75 -1.41 2.36
N ASN A 228 -7.86 -2.73 2.19
CA ASN A 228 -9.13 -3.47 2.03
C ASN A 228 -9.81 -3.82 3.37
N TRP A 229 -9.74 -2.93 4.32
CA TRP A 229 -10.20 -3.10 5.71
C TRP A 229 -11.68 -3.42 5.84
N VAL A 230 -12.53 -2.95 4.92
CA VAL A 230 -13.99 -3.11 5.03
C VAL A 230 -14.42 -4.58 4.99
N GLY A 231 -13.69 -5.42 4.26
CA GLY A 231 -13.99 -6.85 4.11
C GLY A 231 -13.87 -7.68 5.40
N TYR A 232 -13.28 -7.14 6.44
CA TYR A 232 -13.15 -7.80 7.75
C TYR A 232 -14.41 -7.69 8.61
N PHE A 233 -15.30 -6.78 8.24
CA PHE A 233 -16.53 -6.49 8.97
C PHE A 233 -17.76 -7.00 8.24
N SER A 234 -18.81 -7.29 9.01
CA SER A 234 -20.13 -7.56 8.48
C SER A 234 -21.20 -6.80 9.24
N THR A 235 -22.39 -6.69 8.67
CA THR A 235 -23.56 -6.14 9.36
C THR A 235 -24.83 -6.82 8.87
N GLN A 236 -25.78 -7.02 9.76
CA GLN A 236 -27.11 -7.55 9.44
C GLN A 236 -28.17 -6.46 9.36
N ASP A 237 -27.78 -5.19 9.55
CA ASP A 237 -28.69 -4.06 9.44
C ASP A 237 -29.12 -3.88 7.99
N SER A 238 -30.42 -3.66 7.76
CA SER A 238 -31.00 -3.43 6.44
C SER A 238 -30.83 -1.97 5.98
N GLU A 239 -30.74 -1.03 6.94
CA GLU A 239 -30.52 0.39 6.68
C GLU A 239 -29.16 0.78 7.21
N LEU A 240 -28.28 1.21 6.30
CA LEU A 240 -26.89 1.53 6.61
C LEU A 240 -26.63 3.03 6.53
N PRO A 241 -25.83 3.58 7.44
CA PRO A 241 -25.35 4.95 7.32
C PRO A 241 -24.35 5.08 6.16
N ARG A 242 -24.17 6.32 5.68
CA ARG A 242 -23.30 6.62 4.53
C ARG A 242 -21.84 6.21 4.71
N GLU A 243 -21.32 6.28 5.93
CA GLU A 243 -19.97 5.84 6.28
C GLU A 243 -19.74 4.33 6.19
N LEU A 244 -20.79 3.53 6.09
CA LEU A 244 -20.72 2.10 5.78
C LEU A 244 -21.11 1.81 4.33
N THR A 245 -22.18 2.43 3.84
CA THR A 245 -22.69 2.23 2.47
C THR A 245 -21.66 2.63 1.43
N ARG A 246 -21.04 3.81 1.56
CA ARG A 246 -20.08 4.32 0.58
C ARG A 246 -18.80 3.47 0.49
N TYR A 247 -18.47 2.72 1.55
CA TYR A 247 -17.31 1.83 1.58
C TYR A 247 -17.66 0.37 1.26
N GLY A 248 -18.94 0.03 1.11
CA GLY A 248 -19.37 -1.26 0.61
C GLY A 248 -19.36 -2.39 1.63
N ILE A 249 -19.65 -2.10 2.90
CA ILE A 249 -19.82 -3.16 3.91
C ILE A 249 -20.91 -4.15 3.48
N ARG A 250 -20.72 -5.42 3.80
CA ARG A 250 -21.63 -6.51 3.42
C ARG A 250 -22.21 -7.21 4.66
N ASN A 251 -23.13 -8.15 4.42
CA ASN A 251 -23.71 -8.99 5.47
C ASN A 251 -22.85 -10.23 5.81
N THR A 252 -21.74 -10.42 5.11
CA THR A 252 -20.73 -11.45 5.37
C THR A 252 -19.35 -10.81 5.33
N SER A 253 -18.49 -11.24 6.25
CA SER A 253 -17.08 -10.85 6.26
C SER A 253 -16.20 -11.85 5.50
N ARG A 254 -14.94 -11.46 5.26
CA ARG A 254 -13.96 -12.30 4.55
C ARG A 254 -13.58 -13.56 5.31
N PHE A 255 -13.43 -13.48 6.64
CA PHE A 255 -12.89 -14.56 7.46
C PHE A 255 -13.86 -15.13 8.50
N GLY A 256 -15.01 -14.50 8.69
CA GLY A 256 -16.02 -14.95 9.65
C GLY A 256 -15.60 -14.83 11.12
N TRP A 257 -14.67 -13.94 11.46
CA TRP A 257 -14.21 -13.76 12.84
C TRP A 257 -15.34 -13.37 13.80
N GLU A 258 -16.28 -12.56 13.33
CA GLU A 258 -17.45 -12.09 14.06
C GLU A 258 -18.43 -13.21 14.45
N THR A 259 -18.30 -14.38 13.83
CA THR A 259 -19.20 -15.51 14.13
C THR A 259 -18.83 -16.24 15.42
N LEU A 260 -17.65 -15.94 15.98
CA LEU A 260 -17.19 -16.48 17.26
C LEU A 260 -17.63 -15.58 18.41
N ALA A 261 -18.05 -16.17 19.52
CA ALA A 261 -18.46 -15.42 20.70
C ALA A 261 -17.26 -14.83 21.45
N GLY A 262 -17.45 -13.66 22.03
CA GLY A 262 -16.44 -12.94 22.79
C GLY A 262 -16.15 -11.55 22.21
N ASP A 263 -15.94 -10.57 23.07
CA ASP A 263 -15.75 -9.16 22.70
C ASP A 263 -14.63 -8.94 21.68
N GLU A 264 -13.55 -9.71 21.77
CA GLU A 264 -12.41 -9.65 20.85
C GLU A 264 -12.75 -10.04 19.40
N PHE A 265 -13.83 -10.80 19.19
CA PHE A 265 -14.32 -11.26 17.89
C PHE A 265 -15.59 -10.52 17.45
N GLU A 266 -16.52 -10.29 18.40
CA GLU A 266 -17.78 -9.59 18.15
C GLU A 266 -17.58 -8.18 17.59
N ARG A 267 -16.43 -7.55 17.83
CA ARG A 267 -16.12 -6.23 17.31
C ARG A 267 -16.08 -6.15 15.78
N PHE A 268 -15.99 -7.27 15.10
CA PHE A 268 -16.06 -7.34 13.64
C PHE A 268 -17.49 -7.41 13.10
N ASP A 269 -18.49 -7.48 13.99
CA ASP A 269 -19.91 -7.38 13.67
C ASP A 269 -20.41 -5.96 13.94
N ALA A 270 -20.63 -5.20 12.87
CA ALA A 270 -21.09 -3.81 12.92
C ALA A 270 -22.62 -3.69 13.04
N THR A 271 -23.33 -4.76 13.34
CA THR A 271 -24.78 -4.74 13.55
C THR A 271 -25.13 -3.95 14.81
N ARG A 272 -26.16 -3.12 14.74
CA ARG A 272 -26.72 -2.41 15.89
C ARG A 272 -27.39 -3.39 16.85
N LYS A 273 -26.94 -3.40 18.11
CA LYS A 273 -27.45 -4.30 19.15
C LYS A 273 -28.03 -3.57 20.35
N GLY A 274 -27.69 -2.30 20.53
CA GLY A 274 -28.11 -1.47 21.65
C GLY A 274 -28.70 -0.14 21.20
N LYS A 275 -29.00 0.71 22.19
CA LYS A 275 -29.61 2.03 21.94
C LYS A 275 -28.61 3.03 21.36
N GLN A 276 -27.37 2.95 21.80
CA GLN A 276 -26.31 3.89 21.44
C GLN A 276 -25.03 3.17 20.98
N ALA A 277 -24.13 3.91 20.36
CA ALA A 277 -22.91 3.35 19.78
C ALA A 277 -21.98 2.66 20.80
N GLN A 278 -22.02 3.09 22.05
CA GLN A 278 -21.24 2.50 23.15
C GLN A 278 -21.78 1.14 23.63
N ASP A 279 -22.96 0.74 23.16
CA ASP A 279 -23.53 -0.57 23.50
C ASP A 279 -23.04 -1.70 22.60
N ASP A 280 -22.46 -1.37 21.45
CA ASP A 280 -22.06 -2.33 20.41
C ASP A 280 -20.87 -1.85 19.57
N TYR A 281 -20.65 -2.46 18.41
CA TYR A 281 -19.56 -2.18 17.49
C TYR A 281 -20.02 -1.64 16.12
N ARG A 282 -21.21 -0.98 16.05
CA ARG A 282 -21.71 -0.39 14.80
C ARG A 282 -20.72 0.57 14.15
N ASN A 283 -19.87 1.22 14.92
CA ASN A 283 -18.86 2.18 14.47
C ASN A 283 -17.45 1.60 14.37
N GLU A 284 -17.22 0.34 14.71
CA GLU A 284 -15.88 -0.25 14.64
C GLU A 284 -15.25 -0.11 13.24
N PRO A 285 -15.98 -0.31 12.12
CA PRO A 285 -15.42 -0.10 10.79
C PRO A 285 -14.92 1.34 10.55
N ASN A 286 -15.46 2.32 11.25
CA ASN A 286 -15.05 3.72 11.13
C ASN A 286 -13.68 4.00 11.77
N ASN A 287 -13.18 3.08 12.59
CA ASN A 287 -11.84 3.12 13.18
C ASN A 287 -10.75 2.57 12.25
N PHE A 288 -11.11 2.18 11.04
CA PHE A 288 -10.23 1.62 10.02
C PHE A 288 -10.30 2.41 8.71
N GLY A 289 -9.32 2.20 7.84
CA GLY A 289 -9.12 2.99 6.64
C GLY A 289 -8.26 4.23 6.88
N TRP A 290 -7.42 4.18 7.87
CA TRP A 290 -6.52 5.27 8.27
C TRP A 290 -5.06 4.93 7.98
N ILE A 291 -4.19 5.92 8.12
CA ILE A 291 -2.74 5.73 8.22
C ILE A 291 -2.36 5.58 9.69
N VAL A 292 -1.54 4.59 10.00
CA VAL A 292 -1.08 4.28 11.36
C VAL A 292 0.41 4.60 11.48
N GLU A 293 0.75 5.53 12.37
CA GLU A 293 2.15 5.88 12.67
C GLU A 293 2.70 5.01 13.79
N ILE A 294 3.89 4.43 13.53
CA ILE A 294 4.60 3.54 14.43
C ILE A 294 6.03 4.08 14.62
N ASP A 295 6.46 4.25 15.86
CA ASP A 295 7.87 4.50 16.16
C ASP A 295 8.62 3.17 16.23
N PRO A 296 9.48 2.85 15.24
CA PRO A 296 10.17 1.56 15.22
C PRO A 296 11.30 1.47 16.26
N PHE A 297 11.79 2.60 16.76
CA PHE A 297 12.88 2.64 17.74
C PHE A 297 12.39 2.56 19.20
N ASP A 298 11.11 2.82 19.45
CA ASP A 298 10.48 2.72 20.77
C ASP A 298 9.47 1.57 20.81
N PRO A 299 9.86 0.37 21.27
CA PRO A 299 8.97 -0.78 21.32
C PRO A 299 7.83 -0.64 22.34
N GLN A 300 7.89 0.36 23.24
CA GLN A 300 6.84 0.66 24.21
C GLN A 300 5.84 1.71 23.70
N SER A 301 6.13 2.34 22.56
CA SER A 301 5.24 3.33 21.97
C SER A 301 3.91 2.72 21.51
N VAL A 302 2.83 3.45 21.70
CA VAL A 302 1.50 3.05 21.22
C VAL A 302 1.32 3.59 19.81
N PRO A 303 0.98 2.72 18.82
CA PRO A 303 0.68 3.17 17.46
C PRO A 303 -0.48 4.17 17.43
N VAL A 304 -0.45 5.09 16.48
CA VAL A 304 -1.42 6.20 16.39
C VAL A 304 -2.06 6.24 15.00
N LYS A 305 -3.37 6.18 14.94
CA LYS A 305 -4.14 6.41 13.71
C LYS A 305 -4.29 7.90 13.46
N ARG A 306 -3.75 8.38 12.31
CA ARG A 306 -3.68 9.80 11.93
C ARG A 306 -4.86 10.19 11.06
N THR A 307 -5.96 10.64 11.66
CA THR A 307 -7.23 10.87 10.95
C THR A 307 -7.22 12.08 10.02
N ALA A 308 -6.27 13.01 10.15
CA ALA A 308 -6.13 14.15 9.23
C ALA A 308 -5.79 13.71 7.79
N LEU A 309 -5.26 12.50 7.60
CA LEU A 309 -4.91 11.94 6.30
C LEU A 309 -6.12 11.34 5.54
N GLY A 310 -7.31 11.37 6.14
CA GLY A 310 -8.55 10.87 5.53
C GLY A 310 -8.77 9.37 5.70
N ARG A 311 -10.03 8.96 5.58
CA ARG A 311 -10.46 7.55 5.67
C ARG A 311 -10.82 7.03 4.28
N PHE A 312 -10.03 6.08 3.79
CA PHE A 312 -10.27 5.36 2.53
C PHE A 312 -9.41 4.09 2.47
N ALA A 313 -9.37 3.40 1.35
CA ALA A 313 -8.49 2.25 1.15
C ALA A 313 -7.08 2.74 0.82
N HIS A 314 -6.30 3.07 1.84
CA HIS A 314 -4.94 3.56 1.69
C HIS A 314 -4.02 2.48 1.18
N GLU A 315 -3.57 2.63 -0.06
CA GLU A 315 -2.55 1.74 -0.62
C GLU A 315 -1.16 2.09 -0.10
N GLY A 316 -0.76 3.34 -0.23
CA GLY A 316 0.53 3.82 0.23
C GLY A 316 0.53 5.30 0.59
N LEU A 317 1.63 5.77 1.14
CA LEU A 317 1.84 7.17 1.44
C LEU A 317 3.27 7.59 1.09
N VAL A 318 3.42 8.55 0.19
CA VAL A 318 4.74 9.07 -0.22
C VAL A 318 4.86 10.56 0.06
N PHE A 319 6.00 10.96 0.62
CA PHE A 319 6.30 12.36 0.90
C PHE A 319 6.93 13.06 -0.31
N ALA A 320 6.47 14.28 -0.58
CA ALA A 320 7.20 15.22 -1.39
C ALA A 320 8.55 15.55 -0.72
N PRO A 321 9.53 16.11 -1.46
CA PRO A 321 10.83 16.48 -0.87
C PRO A 321 10.68 17.34 0.38
N VAL A 322 11.20 16.85 1.51
CA VAL A 322 11.06 17.51 2.81
C VAL A 322 12.21 18.47 3.03
N LYS A 323 11.87 19.70 3.45
CA LYS A 323 12.86 20.75 3.76
C LYS A 323 12.54 21.37 5.13
N PRO A 324 13.55 21.56 6.00
CA PRO A 324 13.37 22.34 7.23
C PRO A 324 12.74 23.70 6.97
N GLY A 325 11.80 24.12 7.81
CA GLY A 325 11.10 25.38 7.67
C GLY A 325 10.01 25.42 6.58
N ARG A 326 9.68 24.27 5.97
CA ARG A 326 8.57 24.11 5.02
C ARG A 326 7.52 23.14 5.58
N GLN A 327 6.30 23.26 5.08
CA GLN A 327 5.22 22.32 5.35
C GLN A 327 5.60 20.93 4.83
N VAL A 328 5.18 19.88 5.50
CA VAL A 328 5.27 18.52 4.93
C VAL A 328 4.07 18.27 4.04
N VAL A 329 4.35 17.59 2.93
CA VAL A 329 3.35 17.24 1.92
C VAL A 329 3.49 15.76 1.60
N CYS A 330 2.38 15.04 1.55
CA CYS A 330 2.37 13.64 1.15
C CYS A 330 1.15 13.31 0.29
N TYR A 331 1.27 12.21 -0.46
CA TYR A 331 0.28 11.74 -1.42
C TYR A 331 -0.11 10.30 -1.10
N SER A 332 -1.39 9.98 -1.29
CA SER A 332 -1.93 8.64 -1.07
C SER A 332 -2.97 8.29 -2.12
N GLY A 333 -2.99 7.05 -2.58
CA GLY A 333 -4.00 6.50 -3.47
C GLY A 333 -5.09 5.76 -2.70
N ASP A 334 -6.32 5.86 -3.16
CA ASP A 334 -7.46 5.06 -2.69
C ASP A 334 -7.65 3.88 -3.65
N ASP A 335 -7.14 2.70 -3.28
CA ASP A 335 -7.20 1.53 -4.15
C ASP A 335 -8.60 0.92 -4.21
N SER A 336 -9.39 1.48 -5.08
CA SER A 336 -10.64 0.90 -5.56
C SER A 336 -10.97 1.47 -6.94
N GLN A 337 -11.73 0.72 -7.71
CA GLN A 337 -12.18 1.17 -9.03
C GLN A 337 -12.99 2.47 -8.92
N ASN A 338 -12.59 3.48 -9.70
CA ASN A 338 -13.22 4.80 -9.73
C ASN A 338 -13.06 5.61 -8.44
N GLU A 339 -12.04 5.36 -7.65
CA GLU A 339 -11.67 6.15 -6.50
C GLU A 339 -10.54 7.13 -6.81
N TYR A 340 -9.98 7.82 -5.83
CA TYR A 340 -9.30 9.09 -6.01
C TYR A 340 -7.83 9.06 -5.55
N ILE A 341 -7.07 10.05 -6.00
CA ILE A 341 -5.74 10.38 -5.49
C ILE A 341 -5.85 11.59 -4.56
N TYR A 342 -5.19 11.53 -3.41
CA TYR A 342 -5.24 12.55 -2.37
C TYR A 342 -3.86 13.12 -2.07
N LYS A 343 -3.86 14.37 -1.60
CA LYS A 343 -2.69 15.08 -1.10
C LYS A 343 -2.98 15.67 0.26
N TYR A 344 -2.04 15.52 1.20
CA TYR A 344 -2.09 16.17 2.49
C TYR A 344 -1.00 17.22 2.61
N VAL A 345 -1.34 18.37 3.19
CA VAL A 345 -0.40 19.47 3.48
C VAL A 345 -0.53 19.82 4.95
N SER A 346 0.56 19.72 5.71
CA SER A 346 0.56 20.09 7.14
C SER A 346 0.33 21.59 7.31
N ARG A 347 -0.32 21.97 8.42
CA ARG A 347 -0.45 23.38 8.80
C ARG A 347 0.89 23.95 9.24
N ASP A 348 1.56 23.26 10.13
CA ASP A 348 2.84 23.69 10.68
C ASP A 348 4.01 23.23 9.79
N LYS A 349 5.17 23.87 9.98
CA LYS A 349 6.39 23.60 9.22
C LYS A 349 7.26 22.60 9.93
N PHE A 350 7.89 21.71 9.16
CA PHE A 350 8.85 20.75 9.67
C PHE A 350 10.08 21.44 10.27
N ARG A 351 10.48 21.01 11.47
CA ARG A 351 11.66 21.51 12.18
C ARG A 351 12.44 20.33 12.78
N PRO A 352 13.62 20.00 12.24
CA PRO A 352 14.45 18.95 12.80
C PRO A 352 14.72 19.15 14.29
N GLY A 353 14.74 18.04 15.07
CA GLY A 353 15.03 18.07 16.50
C GLY A 353 13.88 18.57 17.38
N ARG A 354 12.69 18.80 16.82
CA ARG A 354 11.46 19.14 17.57
C ARG A 354 10.42 18.05 17.44
N SER A 355 9.43 18.03 18.33
CA SER A 355 8.28 17.14 18.17
C SER A 355 7.54 17.47 16.88
N ASN A 356 7.33 16.44 16.03
CA ASN A 356 6.66 16.56 14.74
C ASN A 356 5.32 15.81 14.68
N ALA A 357 4.83 15.27 15.81
CA ALA A 357 3.59 14.50 15.86
C ALA A 357 2.39 15.27 15.30
N ARG A 358 2.28 16.58 15.59
CA ARG A 358 1.17 17.42 15.12
C ARG A 358 1.18 17.68 13.61
N LEU A 359 2.28 17.45 12.91
CA LEU A 359 2.35 17.64 11.47
C LEU A 359 1.39 16.74 10.70
N LEU A 360 1.09 15.55 11.21
CA LEU A 360 0.12 14.62 10.60
C LEU A 360 -1.28 14.68 11.24
N ASP A 361 -1.51 15.59 12.21
CA ASP A 361 -2.81 15.77 12.85
C ASP A 361 -3.49 17.08 12.44
N GLU A 362 -2.71 18.07 12.04
CA GLU A 362 -3.20 19.40 11.74
C GLU A 362 -2.71 19.84 10.35
N GLY A 363 -3.64 19.88 9.41
CA GLY A 363 -3.37 20.23 8.02
C GLY A 363 -4.61 20.11 7.16
N THR A 364 -4.44 20.19 5.86
CA THR A 364 -5.52 20.11 4.88
C THR A 364 -5.32 18.90 3.97
N LEU A 365 -6.37 18.11 3.83
CA LEU A 365 -6.45 17.04 2.84
C LEU A 365 -7.10 17.59 1.56
N TYR A 366 -6.51 17.25 0.42
CA TYR A 366 -6.98 17.61 -0.92
C TYR A 366 -7.24 16.36 -1.75
N VAL A 367 -8.12 16.47 -2.73
CA VAL A 367 -8.34 15.45 -3.75
C VAL A 367 -7.99 16.00 -5.14
N ALA A 368 -7.48 15.13 -6.01
CA ALA A 368 -6.99 15.51 -7.33
C ALA A 368 -8.11 15.67 -8.36
N ARG A 369 -8.03 16.72 -9.17
CA ARG A 369 -8.73 16.84 -10.45
C ARG A 369 -7.71 16.95 -11.57
N PHE A 370 -7.77 16.02 -12.51
CA PHE A 370 -6.94 15.99 -13.72
C PHE A 370 -7.76 16.51 -14.89
N ASN A 371 -7.35 17.64 -15.50
CA ASN A 371 -8.04 18.23 -16.62
C ASN A 371 -7.47 17.70 -17.96
N ALA A 372 -8.31 17.65 -18.98
CA ALA A 372 -7.94 17.12 -20.30
C ALA A 372 -6.84 17.89 -21.02
N ASP A 373 -6.59 19.14 -20.63
CA ASP A 373 -5.53 19.99 -21.17
C ASP A 373 -4.14 19.78 -20.53
N GLY A 374 -4.00 18.77 -19.63
CA GLY A 374 -2.76 18.49 -18.90
C GLY A 374 -2.55 19.34 -17.66
N SER A 375 -3.48 20.24 -17.33
CA SER A 375 -3.48 20.93 -16.04
C SER A 375 -4.16 20.08 -14.96
N GLY A 376 -3.89 20.39 -13.69
CA GLY A 376 -4.55 19.74 -12.57
C GLY A 376 -4.72 20.67 -11.37
N GLN A 377 -5.62 20.29 -10.50
CA GLN A 377 -5.98 21.03 -9.30
C GLN A 377 -6.12 20.10 -8.10
N TRP A 378 -5.67 20.59 -6.96
CA TRP A 378 -5.93 20.00 -5.65
C TRP A 378 -7.11 20.71 -5.02
N LEU A 379 -8.20 19.97 -4.77
CA LEU A 379 -9.45 20.49 -4.23
C LEU A 379 -9.51 20.21 -2.72
N PRO A 380 -9.63 21.23 -1.85
CA PRO A 380 -9.59 21.02 -0.41
C PRO A 380 -10.85 20.33 0.11
N LEU A 381 -10.67 19.28 0.92
CA LEU A 381 -11.72 18.65 1.72
C LEU A 381 -11.75 19.34 3.10
N ASP A 382 -12.20 20.58 3.12
CA ASP A 382 -12.17 21.43 4.33
C ASP A 382 -13.54 22.08 4.52
N ILE A 383 -14.17 21.80 5.64
CA ILE A 383 -15.48 22.35 5.97
C ILE A 383 -15.45 23.90 6.10
N ALA A 384 -14.27 24.49 6.34
CA ALA A 384 -14.09 25.94 6.37
C ALA A 384 -13.94 26.56 4.97
N ASP A 385 -13.66 25.76 3.93
CA ASP A 385 -13.51 26.24 2.56
C ASP A 385 -14.86 26.62 1.94
N GLY A 386 -14.92 27.80 1.33
CA GLY A 386 -16.15 28.32 0.72
C GLY A 386 -16.64 27.52 -0.48
N ASN A 387 -15.73 27.04 -1.31
CA ASN A 387 -16.05 26.23 -2.50
C ASN A 387 -16.52 24.84 -2.10
N PHE A 388 -15.90 24.24 -1.08
CA PHE A 388 -16.34 22.96 -0.52
C PHE A 388 -17.77 23.07 0.02
N ARG A 389 -18.07 24.09 0.85
CA ARG A 389 -19.43 24.33 1.35
C ARG A 389 -20.44 24.57 0.23
N ALA A 390 -20.07 25.30 -0.80
CA ALA A 390 -20.96 25.54 -1.95
C ALA A 390 -21.24 24.24 -2.72
N ALA A 391 -20.24 23.41 -2.92
CA ALA A 391 -20.38 22.09 -3.55
C ALA A 391 -21.28 21.16 -2.71
N CYS A 392 -21.12 21.15 -1.38
CA CYS A 392 -21.99 20.40 -0.47
C CYS A 392 -23.45 20.84 -0.60
N ARG A 393 -23.73 22.14 -0.57
CA ARG A 393 -25.11 22.66 -0.75
C ARG A 393 -25.69 22.25 -2.10
N LYS A 394 -24.92 22.34 -3.17
CA LYS A 394 -25.34 21.92 -4.51
C LYS A 394 -25.69 20.43 -4.59
N ALA A 395 -24.91 19.60 -3.91
CA ALA A 395 -25.10 18.16 -3.87
C ALA A 395 -26.17 17.69 -2.86
N GLY A 396 -26.68 18.59 -2.02
CA GLY A 396 -27.60 18.23 -0.92
C GLY A 396 -26.93 17.39 0.17
N VAL A 397 -25.62 17.51 0.35
CA VAL A 397 -24.82 16.80 1.34
C VAL A 397 -24.38 17.77 2.43
N SER A 398 -24.43 17.35 3.68
CA SER A 398 -23.96 18.13 4.82
C SER A 398 -23.01 17.31 5.69
N PHE A 399 -22.07 18.01 6.33
CA PHE A 399 -21.17 17.48 7.37
C PHE A 399 -21.25 18.39 8.58
N ALA A 400 -21.27 17.80 9.77
CA ALA A 400 -21.37 18.56 11.02
C ALA A 400 -20.06 19.27 11.38
N ASP A 401 -18.95 18.63 11.12
CA ASP A 401 -17.60 19.12 11.44
C ASP A 401 -16.54 18.49 10.53
N GLN A 402 -15.28 18.88 10.73
CA GLN A 402 -14.15 18.36 9.93
C GLN A 402 -13.88 16.89 10.19
N GLY A 403 -14.14 16.39 11.39
CA GLY A 403 -14.03 14.96 11.71
C GLY A 403 -14.97 14.13 10.83
N GLU A 404 -16.22 14.56 10.69
CA GLU A 404 -17.19 13.88 9.82
C GLU A 404 -16.80 13.94 8.34
N VAL A 405 -16.23 15.06 7.86
CA VAL A 405 -15.68 15.16 6.50
C VAL A 405 -14.62 14.08 6.27
N LEU A 406 -13.70 13.90 7.21
CA LEU A 406 -12.59 12.94 7.07
C LEU A 406 -13.01 11.48 7.28
N ILE A 407 -14.00 11.19 8.11
CA ILE A 407 -14.61 9.87 8.22
C ILE A 407 -15.31 9.49 6.91
N ASN A 408 -15.87 10.47 6.20
CA ASN A 408 -16.55 10.33 4.93
C ASN A 408 -15.73 10.88 3.76
N THR A 409 -14.43 10.67 3.73
CA THR A 409 -13.50 11.23 2.74
C THR A 409 -13.95 10.96 1.31
N ARG A 410 -14.38 9.74 0.98
CA ARG A 410 -14.87 9.39 -0.37
C ARG A 410 -16.06 10.24 -0.78
N LEU A 411 -17.05 10.40 0.10
CA LEU A 411 -18.22 11.22 -0.17
C LEU A 411 -17.85 12.71 -0.33
N ALA A 412 -16.93 13.22 0.47
CA ALA A 412 -16.44 14.59 0.34
C ALA A 412 -15.73 14.81 -1.02
N ALA A 413 -14.96 13.83 -1.48
CA ALA A 413 -14.34 13.85 -2.81
C ALA A 413 -15.39 13.76 -3.95
N ASP A 414 -16.42 12.94 -3.79
CA ASP A 414 -17.54 12.85 -4.74
C ASP A 414 -18.21 14.23 -4.92
N VAL A 415 -18.47 14.92 -3.82
CA VAL A 415 -19.10 16.25 -3.81
C VAL A 415 -18.28 17.28 -4.59
N LEU A 416 -16.98 17.23 -4.50
CA LEU A 416 -16.07 18.13 -5.21
C LEU A 416 -15.92 17.79 -6.70
N GLY A 417 -16.44 16.65 -7.16
CA GLY A 417 -16.28 16.22 -8.55
C GLY A 417 -14.82 15.93 -8.92
N ALA A 418 -14.11 15.26 -8.05
CA ALA A 418 -12.74 14.80 -8.29
C ALA A 418 -12.67 13.81 -9.45
N THR A 419 -11.49 13.61 -10.03
CA THR A 419 -11.29 12.65 -11.13
C THR A 419 -11.27 11.22 -10.60
N LYS A 420 -12.18 10.40 -11.07
CA LYS A 420 -12.25 8.96 -10.76
C LYS A 420 -11.15 8.22 -11.51
N MET A 421 -10.32 7.50 -10.77
CA MET A 421 -9.11 6.85 -11.28
C MET A 421 -9.25 5.32 -11.37
N ASP A 422 -8.32 4.70 -12.08
CA ASP A 422 -8.28 3.25 -12.32
C ASP A 422 -7.50 2.52 -11.22
N ARG A 423 -8.04 2.48 -10.00
CA ARG A 423 -7.40 1.88 -8.81
C ARG A 423 -6.03 2.50 -8.55
N PRO A 424 -5.97 3.66 -7.89
CA PRO A 424 -4.70 4.27 -7.48
C PRO A 424 -4.01 3.45 -6.39
N GLU A 425 -2.84 2.92 -6.73
CA GLU A 425 -2.04 2.07 -5.85
C GLU A 425 -0.90 2.87 -5.20
N TRP A 426 0.34 2.60 -5.58
CA TRP A 426 1.52 3.23 -5.00
C TRP A 426 1.89 4.53 -5.70
N GLY A 427 2.46 5.43 -4.89
CA GLY A 427 3.13 6.63 -5.37
C GLY A 427 4.63 6.60 -5.13
N ALA A 428 5.36 7.32 -5.97
CA ALA A 428 6.79 7.56 -5.80
C ALA A 428 7.15 8.97 -6.24
N VAL A 429 8.12 9.58 -5.59
CA VAL A 429 8.59 10.94 -5.90
C VAL A 429 10.02 10.87 -6.41
N ASN A 430 10.25 11.40 -7.61
CA ASN A 430 11.56 11.41 -8.23
C ASN A 430 12.53 12.31 -7.41
N PRO A 431 13.64 11.77 -6.87
CA PRO A 431 14.56 12.53 -6.03
C PRO A 431 15.31 13.63 -6.79
N ASP A 432 15.43 13.52 -8.12
CA ASP A 432 16.16 14.49 -8.94
C ASP A 432 15.34 15.76 -9.22
N ASN A 433 14.04 15.63 -9.46
CA ASN A 433 13.20 16.73 -9.93
C ASN A 433 11.89 16.93 -9.15
N GLY A 434 11.54 16.02 -8.26
CA GLY A 434 10.34 16.11 -7.43
C GLY A 434 9.03 15.76 -8.15
N ASP A 435 9.08 15.24 -9.38
CA ASP A 435 7.89 14.73 -10.07
C ASP A 435 7.30 13.54 -9.33
N VAL A 436 5.99 13.48 -9.28
CA VAL A 436 5.25 12.44 -8.58
C VAL A 436 4.66 11.45 -9.58
N TYR A 437 4.82 10.17 -9.32
CA TYR A 437 4.33 9.06 -10.14
C TYR A 437 3.34 8.24 -9.33
N PHE A 438 2.25 7.80 -9.96
CA PHE A 438 1.30 6.88 -9.35
C PHE A 438 0.93 5.77 -10.32
N THR A 439 0.87 4.55 -9.80
CA THR A 439 0.30 3.41 -10.51
C THR A 439 -1.22 3.47 -10.47
N LEU A 440 -1.81 3.13 -11.60
CA LEU A 440 -3.23 2.92 -11.79
C LEU A 440 -3.36 1.49 -12.33
N THR A 441 -3.63 0.55 -11.45
CA THR A 441 -3.31 -0.87 -11.70
C THR A 441 -4.24 -1.53 -12.70
N ASN A 442 -5.54 -1.26 -12.64
CA ASN A 442 -6.55 -1.67 -13.62
C ASN A 442 -7.93 -1.10 -13.26
N ASN A 443 -8.87 -1.14 -14.20
CA ASN A 443 -10.28 -0.84 -13.94
C ASN A 443 -11.17 -1.47 -15.02
N THR A 444 -11.56 -2.70 -14.83
CA THR A 444 -12.43 -3.43 -15.76
C THR A 444 -13.87 -2.95 -15.77
N SER A 445 -14.28 -2.14 -14.79
CA SER A 445 -15.61 -1.53 -14.73
C SER A 445 -15.71 -0.16 -15.41
N ARG A 446 -14.60 0.43 -15.87
CA ARG A 446 -14.63 1.73 -16.54
C ARG A 446 -15.39 1.64 -17.87
N THR A 447 -16.45 2.43 -18.00
CA THR A 447 -17.30 2.48 -19.20
C THR A 447 -17.03 3.69 -20.08
N VAL A 448 -16.44 4.76 -19.52
CA VAL A 448 -16.11 6.00 -20.24
C VAL A 448 -14.66 6.36 -19.95
N ALA A 449 -13.86 6.44 -21.01
CA ALA A 449 -12.48 6.91 -20.91
C ALA A 449 -12.42 8.44 -20.71
N ASP A 450 -11.37 8.89 -20.05
CA ASP A 450 -11.02 10.31 -19.97
C ASP A 450 -9.50 10.48 -20.20
N ALA A 451 -9.01 11.70 -20.19
CA ALA A 451 -7.61 11.97 -20.50
C ALA A 451 -6.63 11.30 -19.50
N ALA A 452 -6.99 11.21 -18.22
CA ALA A 452 -6.19 10.58 -17.18
C ALA A 452 -6.35 9.06 -17.13
N ASN A 453 -7.44 8.54 -17.68
CA ASN A 453 -7.80 7.12 -17.71
C ASN A 453 -8.24 6.76 -19.14
N PRO A 454 -7.29 6.55 -20.07
CA PRO A 454 -7.54 6.59 -21.50
C PRO A 454 -8.21 5.33 -22.07
N ARG A 455 -8.41 4.28 -21.26
CA ARG A 455 -8.95 3.01 -21.72
C ARG A 455 -10.25 2.64 -21.03
N VAL A 456 -11.28 2.33 -21.83
CA VAL A 456 -12.48 1.64 -21.35
C VAL A 456 -12.10 0.21 -20.96
N LYS A 457 -12.62 -0.30 -19.85
CA LYS A 457 -12.29 -1.64 -19.30
C LYS A 457 -10.77 -1.86 -19.22
N ASN A 458 -10.06 -0.90 -18.63
CA ASN A 458 -8.61 -0.93 -18.53
C ASN A 458 -8.12 -2.15 -17.74
N ALA A 459 -7.82 -3.24 -18.43
CA ALA A 459 -7.41 -4.51 -17.82
C ALA A 459 -5.94 -4.53 -17.39
N TYR A 460 -5.11 -3.65 -17.96
CA TYR A 460 -3.64 -3.77 -17.82
C TYR A 460 -3.01 -2.66 -16.99
N GLY A 461 -3.70 -1.54 -16.82
CA GLY A 461 -3.19 -0.44 -16.03
C GLY A 461 -2.24 0.52 -16.75
N HIS A 462 -1.85 1.56 -16.03
CA HIS A 462 -0.95 2.59 -16.52
C HIS A 462 -0.30 3.34 -15.34
N ILE A 463 0.64 4.24 -15.64
CA ILE A 463 1.30 5.10 -14.66
C ILE A 463 1.10 6.55 -15.08
N ILE A 464 0.51 7.35 -14.18
CA ILE A 464 0.35 8.79 -14.31
C ILE A 464 1.50 9.51 -13.61
N ARG A 465 1.84 10.72 -14.11
CA ARG A 465 2.91 11.54 -13.55
C ARG A 465 2.46 12.98 -13.48
N TRP A 466 2.83 13.68 -12.39
CA TRP A 466 2.56 15.12 -12.31
C TRP A 466 3.73 15.90 -11.69
N ARG A 467 3.73 17.19 -11.96
CA ARG A 467 4.67 18.16 -11.41
C ARG A 467 3.90 19.29 -10.74
N GLU A 468 4.18 19.53 -9.48
CA GLU A 468 3.61 20.66 -8.76
C GLU A 468 4.08 21.98 -9.39
N ARG A 469 3.15 22.92 -9.56
CA ARG A 469 3.44 24.21 -10.22
C ARG A 469 4.52 24.96 -9.44
N SER A 470 5.56 25.42 -10.16
CA SER A 470 6.71 26.11 -9.55
C SER A 470 7.44 25.30 -8.48
N ARG A 471 7.23 23.96 -8.43
CA ARG A 471 7.71 23.07 -7.36
C ARG A 471 7.25 23.51 -5.96
N ASP A 472 6.12 24.18 -5.89
CA ASP A 472 5.42 24.48 -4.64
C ASP A 472 4.51 23.31 -4.27
N TYR A 473 5.05 22.37 -3.49
CA TYR A 473 4.32 21.15 -3.10
C TYR A 473 3.09 21.45 -2.24
N ALA A 474 3.09 22.57 -1.51
CA ALA A 474 1.93 23.01 -0.74
C ALA A 474 0.86 23.72 -1.61
N GLY A 475 1.19 24.04 -2.86
CA GLY A 475 0.29 24.71 -3.79
C GLY A 475 -0.86 23.82 -4.27
N GLN A 476 -1.83 24.42 -4.95
CA GLN A 476 -3.06 23.72 -5.38
C GLN A 476 -3.11 23.46 -6.89
N ARG A 477 -2.01 23.65 -7.62
CA ARG A 477 -1.98 23.46 -9.06
C ARG A 477 -0.78 22.63 -9.50
N PHE A 478 -1.03 21.76 -10.49
CA PHE A 478 0.00 20.91 -11.09
C PHE A 478 -0.21 20.79 -12.60
N THR A 479 0.78 20.26 -13.28
CA THR A 479 0.68 19.76 -14.66
C THR A 479 0.95 18.27 -14.65
N TRP A 480 0.37 17.53 -15.59
CA TRP A 480 0.44 16.07 -15.60
C TRP A 480 0.50 15.50 -17.01
N ASP A 481 1.00 14.27 -17.11
CA ASP A 481 0.95 13.44 -18.30
C ASP A 481 0.86 11.95 -17.93
N LEU A 482 0.72 11.09 -18.92
CA LEU A 482 0.81 9.63 -18.76
C LEU A 482 2.25 9.18 -19.02
N PHE A 483 2.89 8.59 -18.02
CA PHE A 483 4.26 8.10 -18.10
C PHE A 483 4.38 6.84 -18.96
N MET A 484 3.45 5.89 -18.79
CA MET A 484 3.38 4.66 -19.57
C MET A 484 1.99 4.03 -19.54
N LEU A 485 1.69 3.22 -20.55
CA LEU A 485 0.51 2.35 -20.62
C LEU A 485 0.99 0.90 -20.62
N ALA A 486 0.63 0.12 -19.60
CA ALA A 486 0.92 -1.30 -19.53
C ALA A 486 0.02 -2.10 -20.48
N GLY A 487 0.40 -3.33 -20.78
CA GLY A 487 -0.38 -4.24 -21.62
C GLY A 487 0.42 -4.86 -22.76
N PRO A 488 -0.21 -5.68 -23.61
CA PRO A 488 0.41 -6.31 -24.75
C PRO A 488 0.36 -5.44 -26.01
N GLY A 489 1.37 -5.58 -26.85
CA GLY A 489 1.35 -5.08 -28.23
C GLY A 489 1.16 -3.58 -28.40
N GLU A 490 0.48 -3.21 -29.48
CA GLU A 490 0.29 -1.80 -29.89
C GLU A 490 -0.59 -0.98 -28.92
N ASP A 491 -1.37 -1.64 -28.06
CA ASP A 491 -2.17 -0.96 -27.02
C ASP A 491 -1.31 -0.48 -25.83
N SER A 492 -0.05 -0.89 -25.78
CA SER A 492 0.90 -0.49 -24.75
C SER A 492 1.79 0.66 -25.23
N ARG A 493 2.35 1.39 -24.25
CA ARG A 493 3.32 2.46 -24.52
C ARG A 493 4.30 2.57 -23.37
N GLY A 494 5.57 2.30 -23.65
CA GLY A 494 6.66 2.45 -22.70
C GLY A 494 7.01 3.94 -22.44
N PRO A 495 7.95 4.18 -21.50
CA PRO A 495 8.43 5.54 -21.21
C PRO A 495 9.09 6.23 -22.40
N ASP A 496 9.57 5.48 -23.38
CA ASP A 496 10.15 5.97 -24.65
C ASP A 496 9.10 6.27 -25.75
N GLY A 497 7.82 6.04 -25.44
CA GLY A 497 6.69 6.24 -26.35
C GLY A 497 6.43 5.09 -27.32
N LYS A 498 7.19 3.98 -27.24
CA LYS A 498 7.05 2.80 -28.11
C LYS A 498 6.23 1.71 -27.43
N PRO A 499 5.63 0.80 -28.20
CA PRO A 499 5.01 -0.41 -27.66
C PRO A 499 5.98 -1.21 -26.80
N LEU A 500 5.47 -1.85 -25.73
CA LEU A 500 6.24 -2.77 -24.92
C LEU A 500 6.59 -4.03 -25.71
N ASN A 501 7.69 -4.67 -25.33
CA ASN A 501 8.24 -5.85 -26.01
C ASN A 501 8.60 -6.94 -25.00
N GLN A 502 9.23 -8.03 -25.47
CA GLN A 502 9.58 -9.17 -24.63
C GLN A 502 10.46 -8.84 -23.41
N ASP A 503 11.23 -7.75 -23.45
CA ASP A 503 12.16 -7.36 -22.38
C ASP A 503 11.48 -6.54 -21.28
N ASN A 504 10.27 -6.04 -21.56
CA ASN A 504 9.60 -5.08 -20.65
C ASN A 504 8.07 -5.15 -20.63
N ILE A 505 7.46 -6.13 -21.27
CA ILE A 505 6.00 -6.31 -21.22
C ILE A 505 5.53 -6.59 -19.80
N LEU A 506 4.54 -5.82 -19.34
CA LEU A 506 3.95 -5.95 -18.02
C LEU A 506 2.47 -5.59 -18.03
N ALA A 507 1.78 -6.00 -16.96
CA ALA A 507 0.42 -5.62 -16.67
C ALA A 507 0.25 -5.38 -15.15
N SER A 508 -0.79 -4.66 -14.78
CA SER A 508 -1.15 -4.37 -13.39
C SER A 508 0.04 -3.81 -12.58
N PRO A 509 0.60 -2.66 -12.99
CA PRO A 509 1.64 -1.99 -12.22
C PRO A 509 1.07 -1.56 -10.87
N ASP A 510 1.84 -1.82 -9.81
CA ASP A 510 1.45 -1.62 -8.42
C ASP A 510 2.58 -0.93 -7.66
N GLY A 511 3.49 -1.67 -7.02
CA GLY A 511 4.59 -1.08 -6.25
C GLY A 511 5.47 -0.15 -7.07
N LEU A 512 5.78 1.03 -6.50
CA LEU A 512 6.67 2.03 -7.09
C LEU A 512 7.70 2.53 -6.10
N TRP A 513 8.92 2.69 -6.56
CA TRP A 513 9.98 3.29 -5.76
C TRP A 513 11.05 3.91 -6.65
N PHE A 514 11.55 5.09 -6.27
CA PHE A 514 12.74 5.67 -6.89
C PHE A 514 13.98 5.30 -6.10
N ASP A 515 14.99 4.81 -6.79
CA ASP A 515 16.31 4.63 -6.21
C ASP A 515 17.01 6.01 -6.03
N PRO A 516 18.11 6.05 -5.24
CA PRO A 516 18.82 7.31 -4.98
C PRO A 516 19.36 8.00 -6.24
N GLU A 517 19.40 7.30 -7.37
CA GLU A 517 19.89 7.80 -8.64
C GLU A 517 18.77 8.17 -9.62
N GLY A 518 17.51 8.16 -9.18
CA GLY A 518 16.36 8.60 -9.96
C GLY A 518 15.89 7.60 -11.01
N ARG A 519 16.11 6.28 -10.81
CA ARG A 519 15.50 5.23 -11.59
C ARG A 519 14.24 4.74 -10.88
N LEU A 520 13.20 4.50 -11.64
CA LEU A 520 11.91 4.05 -11.14
C LEU A 520 11.82 2.53 -11.17
N TRP A 521 11.64 1.93 -10.02
CA TRP A 521 11.36 0.50 -9.86
C TRP A 521 9.86 0.29 -9.84
N ILE A 522 9.37 -0.66 -10.67
CA ILE A 522 7.96 -0.93 -10.88
C ILE A 522 7.71 -2.40 -10.57
N GLN A 523 6.81 -2.67 -9.65
CA GLN A 523 6.37 -4.01 -9.26
C GLN A 523 4.97 -4.27 -9.80
N THR A 524 4.57 -5.53 -9.94
CA THR A 524 3.28 -5.89 -10.51
C THR A 524 2.47 -6.79 -9.58
N ASP A 525 1.15 -6.60 -9.62
CA ASP A 525 0.14 -7.47 -8.99
C ASP A 525 -0.85 -7.97 -10.05
N MET A 526 -0.36 -8.78 -10.96
CA MET A 526 -1.21 -9.49 -11.93
C MET A 526 -1.97 -10.60 -11.24
N SER A 527 -3.18 -10.90 -11.72
CA SER A 527 -4.02 -11.97 -11.21
C SER A 527 -4.75 -12.71 -12.33
N GLY A 528 -5.39 -13.84 -12.01
CA GLY A 528 -6.23 -14.60 -12.91
C GLY A 528 -5.58 -14.94 -14.25
N SER A 529 -6.23 -14.56 -15.35
CA SER A 529 -5.77 -14.90 -16.72
C SER A 529 -4.45 -14.24 -17.09
N GLN A 530 -4.09 -13.12 -16.49
CA GLN A 530 -2.79 -12.47 -16.73
C GLN A 530 -1.62 -13.38 -16.29
N LEU A 531 -1.78 -14.09 -15.17
CA LEU A 531 -0.80 -15.06 -14.68
C LEU A 531 -0.84 -16.40 -15.42
N SER A 532 -2.05 -16.89 -15.72
CA SER A 532 -2.23 -18.26 -16.24
C SER A 532 -2.04 -18.40 -17.74
N SER A 533 -2.38 -17.39 -18.54
CA SER A 533 -2.45 -17.54 -20.01
C SER A 533 -1.90 -16.38 -20.83
N GLY A 534 -1.64 -15.24 -20.23
CA GLY A 534 -1.12 -14.05 -20.92
C GLY A 534 0.37 -14.15 -21.26
N PRO A 535 0.91 -13.19 -22.00
CA PRO A 535 2.32 -13.15 -22.36
C PRO A 535 3.25 -12.67 -21.23
N PHE A 536 2.69 -12.33 -20.09
CA PHE A 536 3.40 -11.63 -19.01
C PHE A 536 4.24 -12.55 -18.13
N GLY A 537 3.87 -13.83 -17.98
CA GLY A 537 4.48 -14.74 -17.02
C GLY A 537 4.04 -14.47 -15.58
N ASN A 538 4.88 -14.82 -14.60
CA ASN A 538 4.67 -14.51 -13.18
C ASN A 538 4.80 -13.01 -12.90
N ASN A 539 4.32 -12.59 -11.75
CA ASN A 539 4.53 -11.23 -11.25
C ASN A 539 6.03 -10.91 -11.18
N GLN A 540 6.36 -9.63 -11.36
CA GLN A 540 7.68 -9.19 -11.75
C GLN A 540 8.02 -7.81 -11.22
N MET A 541 9.29 -7.44 -11.33
CA MET A 541 9.80 -6.10 -11.06
C MET A 541 10.64 -5.62 -12.22
N LEU A 542 10.41 -4.37 -12.63
CA LEU A 542 11.10 -3.72 -13.73
C LEU A 542 11.79 -2.45 -13.25
N VAL A 543 12.76 -1.99 -14.02
CA VAL A 543 13.43 -0.71 -13.80
C VAL A 543 13.24 0.17 -15.03
N ALA A 544 12.77 1.39 -14.80
CA ALA A 544 12.67 2.45 -15.79
C ALA A 544 13.65 3.57 -15.49
N ASP A 545 14.30 4.11 -16.50
CA ASP A 545 15.01 5.40 -16.38
C ASP A 545 14.16 6.50 -17.07
N PRO A 546 13.51 7.39 -16.29
CA PRO A 546 12.68 8.45 -16.88
C PRO A 546 13.41 9.40 -17.81
N ARG A 547 14.74 9.45 -17.74
CA ARG A 547 15.60 10.36 -18.55
C ARG A 547 15.91 9.78 -19.92
N THR A 548 16.11 8.48 -19.99
CA THR A 548 16.44 7.78 -21.25
C THR A 548 15.23 7.14 -21.90
N GLY A 549 14.14 6.92 -21.14
CA GLY A 549 12.98 6.16 -21.57
C GLY A 549 13.20 4.65 -21.56
N GLU A 550 14.34 4.17 -21.08
CA GLU A 550 14.65 2.75 -21.01
C GLU A 550 13.82 2.06 -19.95
N LEU A 551 13.30 0.87 -20.25
CA LEU A 551 12.53 0.02 -19.32
C LEU A 551 12.97 -1.43 -19.53
N LYS A 552 13.42 -2.10 -18.47
CA LYS A 552 13.89 -3.49 -18.49
C LYS A 552 13.34 -4.31 -17.31
N ARG A 553 13.00 -5.58 -17.59
CA ARG A 553 12.63 -6.53 -16.53
C ARG A 553 13.86 -6.96 -15.74
N PHE A 554 13.79 -6.75 -14.42
CA PHE A 554 14.86 -7.08 -13.48
C PHE A 554 14.59 -8.36 -12.69
N LEU A 555 13.34 -8.65 -12.34
CA LEU A 555 13.00 -9.79 -11.49
C LEU A 555 11.69 -10.43 -11.92
N THR A 556 11.63 -11.77 -11.85
CA THR A 556 10.38 -12.53 -11.86
C THR A 556 10.25 -13.30 -10.56
N GLY A 557 9.04 -13.31 -9.96
CA GLY A 557 8.73 -14.02 -8.74
C GLY A 557 8.28 -15.47 -8.96
N PRO A 558 8.07 -16.24 -7.88
CA PRO A 558 7.51 -17.58 -7.93
C PRO A 558 6.05 -17.62 -8.39
N LEU A 559 5.50 -18.82 -8.55
CA LEU A 559 4.11 -19.03 -8.97
C LEU A 559 3.11 -18.40 -8.00
N GLY A 560 2.12 -17.73 -8.52
CA GLY A 560 0.97 -17.20 -7.77
C GLY A 560 1.30 -16.07 -6.81
N CYS A 561 2.55 -15.57 -6.77
CA CYS A 561 2.92 -14.46 -5.90
C CYS A 561 2.55 -13.11 -6.50
N GLU A 562 2.45 -12.12 -5.64
CA GLU A 562 2.64 -10.71 -5.94
C GLU A 562 4.09 -10.32 -5.61
N VAL A 563 4.67 -9.41 -6.39
CA VAL A 563 5.97 -8.79 -6.09
C VAL A 563 5.72 -7.40 -5.56
N THR A 564 6.06 -7.17 -4.30
CA THR A 564 5.70 -5.94 -3.58
C THR A 564 6.79 -5.55 -2.58
N GLY A 565 6.58 -4.46 -1.87
CA GLY A 565 7.49 -3.92 -0.88
C GLY A 565 8.87 -3.63 -1.46
N ILE A 566 9.49 -2.54 -1.10
CA ILE A 566 10.83 -2.24 -1.55
C ILE A 566 11.52 -1.32 -0.56
N ALA A 567 12.73 -1.69 -0.18
CA ALA A 567 13.59 -0.88 0.67
C ALA A 567 15.06 -1.14 0.32
N ALA A 568 15.90 -0.14 0.51
CA ALA A 568 17.32 -0.27 0.25
C ALA A 568 18.15 0.20 1.43
N THR A 569 19.37 -0.33 1.55
CA THR A 569 20.38 0.22 2.46
C THR A 569 20.89 1.57 1.92
N PRO A 570 21.35 2.51 2.80
CA PRO A 570 21.84 3.82 2.34
C PRO A 570 22.95 3.77 1.30
N ASP A 571 23.83 2.76 1.37
CA ASP A 571 24.92 2.55 0.40
C ASP A 571 24.44 1.97 -0.95
N PHE A 572 23.15 1.62 -1.05
CA PHE A 572 22.52 1.00 -2.23
C PHE A 572 23.24 -0.26 -2.71
N ARG A 573 23.77 -1.06 -1.77
CA ARG A 573 24.35 -2.38 -2.05
C ARG A 573 23.41 -3.53 -1.77
N THR A 574 22.37 -3.28 -0.97
CA THR A 574 21.32 -4.26 -0.66
C THR A 574 19.96 -3.66 -0.97
N LEU A 575 19.16 -4.42 -1.68
CA LEU A 575 17.73 -4.16 -1.91
C LEU A 575 16.94 -5.26 -1.22
N PHE A 576 15.91 -4.88 -0.50
CA PHE A 576 14.90 -5.78 0.06
C PHE A 576 13.61 -5.61 -0.74
N ILE A 577 13.02 -6.71 -1.14
CA ILE A 577 11.67 -6.75 -1.71
C ILE A 577 10.85 -7.81 -0.99
N ASN A 578 9.54 -7.81 -1.17
CA ASN A 578 8.65 -8.81 -0.60
C ASN A 578 7.98 -9.65 -1.69
N ILE A 579 7.90 -10.94 -1.43
CA ILE A 579 7.09 -11.89 -2.18
C ILE A 579 5.87 -12.21 -1.32
N GLN A 580 4.72 -11.70 -1.77
CA GLN A 580 3.44 -11.92 -1.12
C GLN A 580 2.75 -13.17 -1.72
N HIS A 581 2.04 -13.91 -0.90
CA HIS A 581 1.19 -15.07 -1.24
C HIS A 581 1.70 -16.00 -2.37
N PRO A 582 2.95 -16.53 -2.33
CA PRO A 582 3.36 -17.53 -3.29
C PRO A 582 2.39 -18.70 -3.26
N GLY A 583 1.99 -19.19 -4.45
CA GLY A 583 1.00 -20.26 -4.56
C GLY A 583 -0.39 -19.88 -4.07
N GLU A 584 -0.82 -18.64 -4.29
CA GLU A 584 -2.18 -18.21 -3.92
C GLU A 584 -3.24 -19.22 -4.37
N GLY A 585 -4.18 -19.53 -3.47
CA GLY A 585 -5.18 -20.58 -3.70
C GLY A 585 -4.75 -22.00 -3.31
N SER A 586 -3.54 -22.17 -2.78
CA SER A 586 -3.08 -23.45 -2.23
C SER A 586 -3.90 -23.87 -1.01
N THR A 587 -4.01 -25.19 -0.85
CA THR A 587 -4.50 -25.85 0.37
C THR A 587 -3.43 -26.82 0.86
N ALA A 588 -3.58 -27.36 2.08
CA ALA A 588 -2.64 -28.36 2.61
C ALA A 588 -2.45 -29.58 1.67
N ASP A 589 -3.51 -29.97 0.96
CA ASP A 589 -3.52 -31.13 0.07
C ASP A 589 -3.20 -30.78 -1.39
N ASN A 590 -3.14 -29.49 -1.75
CA ASN A 590 -2.89 -29.03 -3.11
C ASN A 590 -2.03 -27.76 -3.10
N LEU A 591 -0.72 -27.94 -3.13
CA LEU A 591 0.25 -26.85 -3.14
C LEU A 591 0.49 -26.37 -4.58
N LEU A 592 0.19 -25.10 -4.84
CA LEU A 592 0.39 -24.45 -6.15
C LEU A 592 1.79 -23.84 -6.30
N SER A 593 2.53 -23.73 -5.20
CA SER A 593 3.93 -23.34 -5.12
C SER A 593 4.57 -24.05 -3.93
N THR A 594 5.88 -24.21 -3.94
CA THR A 594 6.66 -24.72 -2.79
C THR A 594 7.77 -23.76 -2.40
N TRP A 595 7.74 -22.55 -2.94
CA TRP A 595 8.70 -21.50 -2.61
C TRP A 595 8.46 -20.96 -1.18
N PRO A 596 9.49 -20.66 -0.36
CA PRO A 596 10.94 -20.74 -0.67
C PRO A 596 11.60 -22.06 -0.25
N ASP A 597 10.90 -22.95 0.45
CA ASP A 597 11.51 -24.06 1.17
C ASP A 597 11.68 -25.33 0.34
N GLY A 598 11.10 -25.38 -0.87
CA GLY A 598 11.29 -26.48 -1.81
C GLY A 598 10.17 -27.53 -1.78
N PRO A 599 10.33 -28.61 -2.54
CA PRO A 599 9.29 -29.60 -2.80
C PRO A 599 8.63 -30.16 -1.52
N GLY A 600 7.31 -30.26 -1.53
CA GLY A 600 6.51 -30.79 -0.41
C GLY A 600 6.32 -29.83 0.76
N ARG A 601 6.85 -28.63 0.70
CA ARG A 601 6.72 -27.62 1.77
C ARG A 601 5.62 -26.62 1.40
N ARG A 602 4.90 -26.13 2.43
CA ARG A 602 3.92 -25.06 2.25
C ARG A 602 4.59 -23.80 1.71
N PRO A 603 3.98 -23.12 0.73
CA PRO A 603 4.50 -21.84 0.30
C PRO A 603 4.42 -20.81 1.44
N ARG A 604 5.44 -19.99 1.56
CA ARG A 604 5.51 -18.95 2.59
C ARG A 604 5.91 -17.62 1.97
N SER A 605 5.14 -16.57 2.24
CA SER A 605 5.58 -15.20 1.95
C SER A 605 6.92 -14.92 2.63
N ALA A 606 7.76 -14.13 2.00
CA ALA A 606 9.09 -13.80 2.54
C ALA A 606 9.62 -12.50 1.95
N THR A 607 10.49 -11.85 2.72
CA THR A 607 11.39 -10.84 2.19
C THR A 607 12.48 -11.52 1.36
N VAL A 608 12.96 -10.84 0.33
CA VAL A 608 14.08 -11.29 -0.51
C VAL A 608 15.17 -10.24 -0.47
N VAL A 609 16.37 -10.68 -0.17
CA VAL A 609 17.58 -9.86 -0.19
C VAL A 609 18.21 -9.95 -1.57
N ILE A 610 18.37 -8.82 -2.23
CA ILE A 610 19.01 -8.72 -3.55
C ILE A 610 20.33 -7.97 -3.41
N THR A 611 21.39 -8.56 -3.92
CA THR A 611 22.74 -7.99 -3.94
C THR A 611 23.42 -8.28 -5.26
N ARG A 612 24.48 -7.56 -5.57
CA ARG A 612 25.40 -7.94 -6.65
C ARG A 612 26.40 -8.97 -6.13
N GLU A 613 26.76 -9.93 -6.97
CA GLU A 613 27.76 -10.96 -6.65
C GLU A 613 29.15 -10.35 -6.42
N ASP A 614 29.47 -9.24 -7.08
CA ASP A 614 30.73 -8.50 -6.93
C ASP A 614 30.74 -7.52 -5.72
N GLY A 615 29.65 -7.47 -4.94
CA GLY A 615 29.50 -6.62 -3.76
C GLY A 615 29.43 -5.12 -4.02
N ARG A 616 29.30 -4.69 -5.29
CA ARG A 616 29.14 -3.26 -5.66
C ARG A 616 27.71 -2.77 -5.43
N ARG A 617 27.48 -1.48 -5.67
CA ARG A 617 26.13 -0.89 -5.72
C ARG A 617 25.28 -1.61 -6.78
N LEU A 618 23.98 -1.67 -6.53
CA LEU A 618 23.04 -2.44 -7.36
C LEU A 618 22.98 -1.97 -8.81
N LEU A 619 22.93 -0.67 -9.05
CA LEU A 619 22.89 -0.09 -10.39
C LEU A 619 23.90 1.08 -10.54
#